data_0697aeedb310afac39fdbc4e7bf5510f
#
_entry.id   0697aeedb310afac39fdbc4e7bf5510f
#
_cell.length_a   1.000
_cell.length_b   1.000
_cell.length_c   1.000
_cell.angle_alpha   90.00
_cell.angle_beta   90.00
_cell.angle_gamma   90.00
#
_symmetry.space_group_name_H-M   'P 1'
#
loop_
_entity.id
_entity.type
_entity.pdbx_description
1 polymer ?
#
loop_
_entity_poly.entity_id
_entity_poly.type
_entity_poly.pdbx_seq_one_letter_code
_entity_poly.pdbx_strand_id
1 'polypeptide(L)'
;MKRSDETKVGIVGSGLAGLSAACTLAARGYSVVLFERNDWLGGKAAQLEGDGFRFDMGPTILTIPSVLRRVFAEAGRNMEDYLDLIRLDPQWRCFFDDGSSLDLIEDTKQMAARLDAFAPGQGSGAGYQAFMSLSERLNQISQKFFFYKPIGGLRDMFDLKTSFDAGVLSDVLAMRMGRTVASTVRAFNPDPRVAQMIDHYTQYVGSSPYGSPAVLCGIAHMQTDEGIWYPKGGTRAVPNALFRLAQELGVEFRTQASIEQILHRDGQVVGVRTADGETIPLSAVVSNADAVRTHRELLGGKVSSRFEGRRDYEPACSGVVLYLGLNRRYEHLAHHDFVFSRDPHEEFDWIYRRGEPAPDPTCYLAATSCTEPGTAPEGGEALYVLVHTPYLRPHHDWSAMLPAYRKVILEKLKRTGGMKDIESRIVFERALTPQDIHDRYRVLNGAIYGLASHGRFLGAFKPGNRSPDLKGLYLAGGAAHPGPGMPMVLMSGWIAADTLDRDGFVARGDSRGAAEREAVGEEAAVL
;
A
#
# COMPACT_ATOMS: atom_id res chain seq x y z
N MET A 1 -25.44 35.51 14.78
CA MET A 1 -25.56 34.55 13.67
C MET A 1 -24.43 33.54 13.79
N LYS A 2 -24.72 32.29 14.16
CA LYS A 2 -23.75 31.23 14.31
C LYS A 2 -23.29 30.75 12.90
N ARG A 3 -22.12 31.17 12.47
CA ARG A 3 -21.50 30.81 11.16
C ARG A 3 -20.45 29.70 11.27
N SER A 4 -20.40 28.94 12.37
CA SER A 4 -19.25 28.03 12.63
C SER A 4 -19.49 26.54 12.32
N ASP A 5 -20.71 26.09 11.99
CA ASP A 5 -20.97 24.64 11.82
C ASP A 5 -21.13 24.16 10.36
N GLU A 6 -21.16 25.06 9.37
CA GLU A 6 -21.53 24.70 7.98
C GLU A 6 -20.36 24.34 7.05
N THR A 7 -19.11 24.39 7.49
CA THR A 7 -17.96 24.25 6.58
C THR A 7 -16.97 23.13 6.97
N LYS A 8 -17.42 22.10 7.72
CA LYS A 8 -16.56 20.98 8.08
C LYS A 8 -16.37 20.00 6.92
N VAL A 9 -15.14 19.48 6.79
CA VAL A 9 -14.81 18.36 5.92
C VAL A 9 -14.76 17.08 6.75
N GLY A 10 -15.51 16.06 6.35
CA GLY A 10 -15.51 14.75 6.99
C GLY A 10 -14.49 13.80 6.34
N ILE A 11 -13.74 13.08 7.16
CA ILE A 11 -12.89 11.97 6.71
C ILE A 11 -13.52 10.68 7.23
N VAL A 12 -13.81 9.72 6.35
CA VAL A 12 -14.37 8.41 6.72
C VAL A 12 -13.26 7.36 6.70
N GLY A 13 -12.85 6.91 7.88
CA GLY A 13 -11.78 5.93 8.10
C GLY A 13 -10.41 6.56 8.37
N SER A 14 -9.78 6.09 9.45
CA SER A 14 -8.49 6.57 9.96
C SER A 14 -7.29 5.77 9.44
N GLY A 15 -7.42 5.07 8.31
CA GLY A 15 -6.25 4.46 7.65
C GLY A 15 -5.24 5.53 7.23
N LEU A 16 -4.05 5.12 6.81
CA LEU A 16 -2.96 6.04 6.45
C LEU A 16 -3.38 7.12 5.45
N ALA A 17 -4.23 6.79 4.46
CA ALA A 17 -4.72 7.78 3.51
C ALA A 17 -5.70 8.78 4.16
N GLY A 18 -6.55 8.34 5.07
CA GLY A 18 -7.45 9.21 5.82
C GLY A 18 -6.69 10.16 6.72
N LEU A 19 -5.67 9.67 7.44
CA LEU A 19 -4.80 10.50 8.28
C LEU A 19 -3.99 11.49 7.44
N SER A 20 -3.44 11.06 6.30
CA SER A 20 -2.73 11.95 5.37
C SER A 20 -3.65 13.06 4.84
N ALA A 21 -4.88 12.72 4.42
CA ALA A 21 -5.86 13.71 3.98
C ALA A 21 -6.25 14.68 5.10
N ALA A 22 -6.44 14.18 6.33
CA ALA A 22 -6.77 14.98 7.49
C ALA A 22 -5.68 16.00 7.82
N CYS A 23 -4.40 15.54 7.89
CA CYS A 23 -3.25 16.42 8.11
C CYS A 23 -3.13 17.49 7.02
N THR A 24 -3.24 17.09 5.75
CA THR A 24 -3.12 18.00 4.60
C THR A 24 -4.22 19.08 4.62
N LEU A 25 -5.48 18.68 4.81
CA LEU A 25 -6.60 19.64 4.85
C LEU A 25 -6.51 20.57 6.07
N ALA A 26 -6.20 20.04 7.25
CA ALA A 26 -6.07 20.85 8.46
C ALA A 26 -4.88 21.83 8.34
N ALA A 27 -3.73 21.41 7.77
CA ALA A 27 -2.59 22.29 7.48
C ALA A 27 -2.97 23.43 6.54
N ARG A 28 -3.92 23.21 5.61
CA ARG A 28 -4.46 24.22 4.69
C ARG A 28 -5.57 25.08 5.30
N GLY A 29 -5.90 24.89 6.59
CA GLY A 29 -6.86 25.71 7.32
C GLY A 29 -8.32 25.25 7.22
N TYR A 30 -8.59 24.02 6.78
CA TYR A 30 -9.94 23.44 6.82
C TYR A 30 -10.28 22.94 8.23
N SER A 31 -11.55 23.06 8.63
CA SER A 31 -12.09 22.37 9.80
C SER A 31 -12.38 20.92 9.44
N VAL A 32 -11.67 19.97 10.07
CA VAL A 32 -11.70 18.55 9.73
C VAL A 32 -12.22 17.72 10.89
N VAL A 33 -13.16 16.80 10.63
CA VAL A 33 -13.59 15.75 11.53
C VAL A 33 -13.31 14.38 10.89
N LEU A 34 -12.62 13.51 11.62
CA LEU A 34 -12.28 12.16 11.18
C LEU A 34 -13.09 11.13 11.98
N PHE A 35 -13.80 10.27 11.25
CA PHE A 35 -14.62 9.19 11.81
C PHE A 35 -13.90 7.85 11.65
N GLU A 36 -13.80 7.10 12.74
CA GLU A 36 -13.27 5.74 12.75
C GLU A 36 -14.22 4.81 13.47
N ARG A 37 -14.56 3.68 12.86
CA ARG A 37 -15.49 2.69 13.44
C ARG A 37 -14.91 1.91 14.61
N ASN A 38 -13.58 1.73 14.61
CA ASN A 38 -12.85 1.01 15.65
C ASN A 38 -12.48 1.96 16.81
N ASP A 39 -12.00 1.38 17.90
CA ASP A 39 -11.42 2.11 19.02
C ASP A 39 -9.93 2.48 18.80
N TRP A 40 -9.34 2.00 17.71
CA TRP A 40 -7.95 2.33 17.30
C TRP A 40 -7.92 3.04 15.95
N LEU A 41 -6.86 3.83 15.71
CA LEU A 41 -6.57 4.53 14.45
C LEU A 41 -5.50 3.79 13.65
N GLY A 42 -5.36 4.08 12.34
CA GLY A 42 -4.29 3.57 11.47
C GLY A 42 -4.70 2.43 10.55
N GLY A 43 -5.93 1.94 10.67
CA GLY A 43 -6.47 0.91 9.79
C GLY A 43 -5.63 -0.38 9.80
N LYS A 44 -5.09 -0.77 8.64
CA LYS A 44 -4.27 -2.00 8.50
C LYS A 44 -2.90 -1.91 9.19
N ALA A 45 -2.36 -0.72 9.44
CA ALA A 45 -1.13 -0.53 10.21
C ALA A 45 -1.42 -0.67 11.72
N ALA A 46 -1.93 -1.84 12.09
CA ALA A 46 -2.25 -2.24 13.45
C ALA A 46 -1.11 -3.09 14.03
N GLN A 47 -1.18 -3.36 15.34
CA GLN A 47 -0.18 -4.14 16.08
C GLN A 47 -0.89 -5.26 16.85
N LEU A 48 -0.21 -6.39 16.96
CA LEU A 48 -0.60 -7.55 17.79
C LEU A 48 0.46 -7.75 18.86
N GLU A 49 0.02 -7.84 20.10
CA GLU A 49 0.90 -8.15 21.24
C GLU A 49 0.37 -9.37 21.98
N GLY A 50 1.28 -10.17 22.53
CA GLY A 50 0.95 -11.32 23.37
C GLY A 50 2.20 -12.07 23.81
N ASP A 51 2.23 -12.55 25.04
CA ASP A 51 3.30 -13.35 25.64
C ASP A 51 4.71 -12.75 25.47
N GLY A 52 4.82 -11.41 25.50
CA GLY A 52 6.07 -10.68 25.30
C GLY A 52 6.49 -10.49 23.83
N PHE A 53 5.69 -10.94 22.89
CA PHE A 53 5.90 -10.73 21.46
C PHE A 53 5.08 -9.55 20.95
N ARG A 54 5.65 -8.81 19.97
CA ARG A 54 5.00 -7.70 19.26
C ARG A 54 5.15 -7.86 17.76
N PHE A 55 4.05 -7.84 17.03
CA PHE A 55 4.00 -7.98 15.58
C PHE A 55 3.28 -6.82 14.93
N ASP A 56 3.75 -6.37 13.77
CA ASP A 56 2.94 -5.57 12.86
C ASP A 56 1.87 -6.47 12.22
N MET A 57 0.63 -6.00 12.16
CA MET A 57 -0.49 -6.82 11.65
C MET A 57 -0.73 -6.66 10.14
N GLY A 58 -0.18 -5.64 9.53
CA GLY A 58 -0.44 -5.30 8.14
C GLY A 58 0.84 -5.05 7.35
N PRO A 59 1.06 -3.83 6.85
CA PRO A 59 2.29 -3.51 6.12
C PRO A 59 3.49 -3.62 7.05
N THR A 60 4.59 -4.14 6.54
CA THR A 60 5.84 -4.34 7.28
C THR A 60 7.01 -3.63 6.61
N ILE A 61 6.87 -3.24 5.34
CA ILE A 61 7.90 -2.59 4.53
C ILE A 61 7.53 -1.13 4.30
N LEU A 62 8.39 -0.20 4.71
CA LEU A 62 8.28 1.22 4.38
C LEU A 62 9.29 1.57 3.29
N THR A 63 8.79 2.05 2.16
CA THR A 63 9.58 2.58 1.04
C THR A 63 9.21 4.05 0.82
N ILE A 64 10.01 4.77 0.06
CA ILE A 64 9.76 6.16 -0.38
C ILE A 64 9.34 7.06 0.81
N PRO A 65 10.19 7.21 1.83
CA PRO A 65 9.89 8.05 3.00
C PRO A 65 9.67 9.52 2.63
N SER A 66 10.14 9.97 1.46
CA SER A 66 9.90 11.31 0.92
C SER A 66 8.41 11.66 0.83
N VAL A 67 7.55 10.68 0.52
CA VAL A 67 6.08 10.88 0.50
C VAL A 67 5.55 11.21 1.91
N LEU A 68 6.05 10.52 2.92
CA LEU A 68 5.65 10.79 4.31
C LEU A 68 6.20 12.13 4.79
N ARG A 69 7.47 12.44 4.49
CA ARG A 69 8.09 13.75 4.78
C ARG A 69 7.28 14.90 4.21
N ARG A 70 6.76 14.75 2.99
CA ARG A 70 5.92 15.77 2.37
C ARG A 70 4.67 16.12 3.18
N VAL A 71 4.01 15.14 3.80
CA VAL A 71 2.83 15.39 4.64
C VAL A 71 3.19 16.23 5.87
N PHE A 72 4.33 15.96 6.49
CA PHE A 72 4.82 16.76 7.63
C PHE A 72 5.28 18.15 7.19
N ALA A 73 6.02 18.24 6.10
CA ALA A 73 6.52 19.52 5.56
C ALA A 73 5.37 20.47 5.20
N GLU A 74 4.26 19.98 4.65
CA GLU A 74 3.09 20.79 4.35
C GLU A 74 2.44 21.40 5.61
N ALA A 75 2.62 20.75 6.75
CA ALA A 75 2.22 21.26 8.06
C ALA A 75 3.30 22.12 8.74
N GLY A 76 4.44 22.39 8.07
CA GLY A 76 5.57 23.11 8.64
C GLY A 76 6.28 22.33 9.76
N ARG A 77 6.35 21.00 9.64
CA ARG A 77 6.98 20.09 10.63
C ARG A 77 8.00 19.20 9.95
N ASN A 78 9.01 18.72 10.72
CA ASN A 78 9.95 17.72 10.27
C ASN A 78 9.45 16.33 10.70
N MET A 79 9.41 15.38 9.78
CA MET A 79 8.98 14.00 10.06
C MET A 79 9.89 13.35 11.13
N GLU A 80 11.16 13.65 11.12
CA GLU A 80 12.18 13.12 12.03
C GLU A 80 11.95 13.48 13.52
N ASP A 81 11.13 14.50 13.80
CA ASP A 81 10.69 14.85 15.16
C ASP A 81 9.56 13.92 15.68
N TYR A 82 9.01 13.09 14.79
CA TYR A 82 7.86 12.20 15.06
C TYR A 82 8.19 10.73 14.87
N LEU A 83 9.16 10.40 14.01
CA LEU A 83 9.50 9.04 13.59
C LEU A 83 11.01 8.84 13.53
N ASP A 84 11.46 7.73 14.10
CA ASP A 84 12.81 7.21 13.96
C ASP A 84 12.80 6.07 12.93
N LEU A 85 13.48 6.27 11.79
CA LEU A 85 13.51 5.32 10.68
C LEU A 85 14.88 4.65 10.59
N ILE A 86 14.89 3.33 10.60
CA ILE A 86 16.09 2.50 10.45
C ILE A 86 16.14 2.00 9.01
N ARG A 87 17.22 2.33 8.27
CA ARG A 87 17.45 1.85 6.92
C ARG A 87 17.93 0.40 6.97
N LEU A 88 17.37 -0.44 6.10
CA LEU A 88 17.66 -1.88 6.08
C LEU A 88 18.57 -2.24 4.90
N ASP A 89 19.63 -3.00 5.22
CA ASP A 89 20.52 -3.64 4.25
C ASP A 89 20.96 -5.01 4.80
N PRO A 90 20.72 -6.13 4.08
CA PRO A 90 20.09 -6.20 2.76
C PRO A 90 18.64 -5.73 2.79
N GLN A 91 18.15 -5.24 1.64
CA GLN A 91 16.75 -4.85 1.49
C GLN A 91 15.82 -6.04 1.71
N TRP A 92 16.19 -7.22 1.17
CA TRP A 92 15.62 -8.52 1.51
C TRP A 92 16.57 -9.67 1.12
N ARG A 93 16.34 -10.83 1.70
CA ARG A 93 16.99 -12.08 1.37
C ARG A 93 16.03 -13.03 0.68
N CYS A 94 16.47 -13.64 -0.40
CA CYS A 94 15.70 -14.60 -1.19
C CYS A 94 16.21 -16.02 -0.95
N PHE A 95 15.32 -16.97 -0.73
CA PHE A 95 15.59 -18.40 -0.67
C PHE A 95 14.86 -19.09 -1.81
N PHE A 96 15.59 -19.89 -2.60
CA PHE A 96 15.07 -20.60 -3.75
C PHE A 96 14.96 -22.11 -3.48
N ASP A 97 14.12 -22.81 -4.25
CA ASP A 97 13.83 -24.23 -4.04
C ASP A 97 15.03 -25.15 -4.35
N ASP A 98 16.04 -24.66 -5.09
CA ASP A 98 17.33 -25.35 -5.33
C ASP A 98 18.32 -25.22 -4.16
N GLY A 99 17.93 -24.59 -3.06
CA GLY A 99 18.75 -24.33 -1.88
C GLY A 99 19.68 -23.12 -1.99
N SER A 100 19.68 -22.42 -3.13
CA SER A 100 20.44 -21.18 -3.26
C SER A 100 19.76 -20.02 -2.53
N SER A 101 20.56 -19.00 -2.14
CA SER A 101 20.07 -17.76 -1.55
C SER A 101 20.75 -16.54 -2.17
N LEU A 102 20.03 -15.42 -2.19
CA LEU A 102 20.50 -14.17 -2.79
C LEU A 102 19.98 -12.98 -1.98
N ASP A 103 20.89 -12.08 -1.60
CA ASP A 103 20.53 -10.82 -0.96
C ASP A 103 20.33 -9.74 -2.01
N LEU A 104 19.18 -9.08 -1.99
CA LEU A 104 18.97 -7.84 -2.71
C LEU A 104 19.55 -6.69 -1.87
N ILE A 105 20.52 -6.00 -2.44
CA ILE A 105 21.19 -4.86 -1.82
C ILE A 105 20.93 -3.58 -2.62
N GLU A 106 21.15 -2.46 -1.99
CA GLU A 106 20.86 -1.15 -2.57
C GLU A 106 21.85 -0.74 -3.68
N ASP A 107 23.15 -0.99 -3.49
CA ASP A 107 24.15 -0.65 -4.49
C ASP A 107 24.00 -1.51 -5.77
N THR A 108 23.50 -0.89 -6.83
CA THR A 108 23.19 -1.58 -8.09
C THR A 108 24.42 -2.15 -8.80
N LYS A 109 25.61 -1.57 -8.57
CA LYS A 109 26.86 -2.09 -9.16
C LYS A 109 27.34 -3.34 -8.42
N GLN A 110 27.31 -3.28 -7.08
CA GLN A 110 27.62 -4.47 -6.27
C GLN A 110 26.58 -5.56 -6.49
N MET A 111 25.28 -5.19 -6.62
CA MET A 111 24.23 -6.14 -6.95
C MET A 111 24.47 -6.83 -8.27
N ALA A 112 24.87 -6.09 -9.32
CA ALA A 112 25.22 -6.67 -10.61
C ALA A 112 26.37 -7.71 -10.51
N ALA A 113 27.42 -7.39 -9.75
CA ALA A 113 28.53 -8.34 -9.52
C ALA A 113 28.07 -9.59 -8.75
N ARG A 114 27.18 -9.45 -7.76
CA ARG A 114 26.59 -10.60 -7.05
C ARG A 114 25.74 -11.47 -7.97
N LEU A 115 24.99 -10.87 -8.89
CA LEU A 115 24.18 -11.59 -9.86
C LEU A 115 25.01 -12.37 -10.88
N ASP A 116 26.14 -11.82 -11.34
CA ASP A 116 27.07 -12.54 -12.22
C ASP A 116 27.73 -13.73 -11.51
N ALA A 117 28.00 -13.59 -10.21
CA ALA A 117 28.51 -14.71 -9.39
C ALA A 117 27.41 -15.74 -9.09
N PHE A 118 26.17 -15.33 -8.89
CA PHE A 118 25.04 -16.19 -8.60
C PHE A 118 24.56 -17.01 -9.81
N ALA A 119 24.59 -16.40 -11.01
CA ALA A 119 24.19 -17.01 -12.27
C ALA A 119 25.29 -16.85 -13.34
N PRO A 120 26.42 -17.62 -13.24
CA PRO A 120 27.59 -17.45 -14.10
C PRO A 120 27.23 -17.67 -15.57
N GLY A 121 27.77 -16.82 -16.45
CA GLY A 121 27.60 -16.93 -17.90
C GLY A 121 26.23 -16.53 -18.44
N GLN A 122 25.31 -16.12 -17.59
CA GLN A 122 23.97 -15.67 -17.99
C GLN A 122 23.90 -14.16 -18.33
N GLY A 123 24.94 -13.39 -17.99
CA GLY A 123 24.93 -11.93 -18.16
C GLY A 123 23.95 -11.21 -17.23
N SER A 124 23.63 -11.82 -16.09
CA SER A 124 22.58 -11.34 -15.16
C SER A 124 22.92 -9.98 -14.57
N GLY A 125 24.18 -9.66 -14.32
CA GLY A 125 24.62 -8.36 -13.83
C GLY A 125 24.36 -7.23 -14.82
N ALA A 126 24.78 -7.43 -16.08
CA ALA A 126 24.52 -6.47 -17.15
C ALA A 126 23.01 -6.32 -17.44
N GLY A 127 22.28 -7.45 -17.44
CA GLY A 127 20.82 -7.47 -17.59
C GLY A 127 20.12 -6.68 -16.49
N TYR A 128 20.55 -6.86 -15.24
CA TYR A 128 20.02 -6.12 -14.10
C TYR A 128 20.25 -4.61 -14.22
N GLN A 129 21.47 -4.18 -14.57
CA GLN A 129 21.76 -2.74 -14.77
C GLN A 129 20.91 -2.13 -15.88
N ALA A 130 20.76 -2.84 -17.01
CA ALA A 130 19.89 -2.39 -18.11
C ALA A 130 18.41 -2.33 -17.68
N PHE A 131 17.96 -3.30 -16.88
CA PHE A 131 16.62 -3.29 -16.29
C PHE A 131 16.44 -2.10 -15.33
N MET A 132 17.41 -1.82 -14.45
CA MET A 132 17.35 -0.70 -13.52
C MET A 132 17.30 0.65 -14.24
N SER A 133 18.02 0.82 -15.36
CA SER A 133 17.93 2.02 -16.20
C SER A 133 16.53 2.19 -16.82
N LEU A 134 15.89 1.09 -17.25
CA LEU A 134 14.48 1.12 -17.66
C LEU A 134 13.55 1.48 -16.50
N SER A 135 13.77 0.88 -15.32
CA SER A 135 12.99 1.11 -14.11
C SER A 135 13.04 2.57 -13.67
N GLU A 136 14.22 3.19 -13.69
CA GLU A 136 14.41 4.63 -13.44
C GLU A 136 13.59 5.47 -14.42
N ARG A 137 13.67 5.17 -15.72
CA ARG A 137 12.88 5.88 -16.73
C ARG A 137 11.39 5.77 -16.50
N LEU A 138 10.90 4.57 -16.13
CA LEU A 138 9.48 4.35 -15.82
C LEU A 138 9.05 5.06 -14.54
N ASN A 139 9.94 5.17 -13.55
CA ASN A 139 9.69 5.96 -12.35
C ASN A 139 9.55 7.46 -12.69
N GLN A 140 10.46 8.03 -13.49
CA GLN A 140 10.39 9.42 -13.97
C GLN A 140 9.07 9.69 -14.70
N ILE A 141 8.63 8.76 -15.55
CA ILE A 141 7.33 8.84 -16.24
C ILE A 141 6.18 8.81 -15.22
N SER A 142 6.26 7.93 -14.21
CA SER A 142 5.25 7.84 -13.15
C SER A 142 5.18 9.12 -12.33
N GLN A 143 6.30 9.72 -11.98
CA GLN A 143 6.35 11.03 -11.30
C GLN A 143 5.74 12.14 -12.18
N LYS A 144 6.05 12.16 -13.48
CA LYS A 144 5.54 13.16 -14.42
C LYS A 144 4.04 13.08 -14.63
N PHE A 145 3.45 11.87 -14.70
CA PHE A 145 2.08 11.68 -15.15
C PHE A 145 1.12 11.17 -14.08
N PHE A 146 1.59 10.47 -13.03
CA PHE A 146 0.72 9.80 -12.07
C PHE A 146 0.82 10.38 -10.65
N PHE A 147 2.05 10.66 -10.17
CA PHE A 147 2.23 11.04 -8.79
C PHE A 147 1.74 12.46 -8.53
N TYR A 148 1.08 12.63 -7.38
CA TYR A 148 0.52 13.90 -6.93
C TYR A 148 -0.50 14.54 -7.90
N LYS A 149 -1.13 13.75 -8.77
CA LYS A 149 -2.13 14.20 -9.74
C LYS A 149 -3.41 13.37 -9.62
N PRO A 150 -4.60 13.99 -9.72
CA PRO A 150 -5.88 13.27 -9.65
C PRO A 150 -6.21 12.61 -10.99
N ILE A 151 -5.67 11.41 -11.23
CA ILE A 151 -5.86 10.67 -12.48
C ILE A 151 -6.86 9.55 -12.28
N GLY A 152 -7.89 9.50 -13.12
CA GLY A 152 -8.88 8.43 -13.18
C GLY A 152 -8.84 7.60 -14.47
N GLY A 153 -8.01 7.95 -15.46
CA GLY A 153 -7.89 7.24 -16.73
C GLY A 153 -6.90 7.86 -17.70
N LEU A 154 -6.72 7.22 -18.86
CA LEU A 154 -5.77 7.67 -19.89
C LEU A 154 -6.02 9.11 -20.38
N ARG A 155 -7.27 9.56 -20.42
CA ARG A 155 -7.60 10.91 -20.87
C ARG A 155 -7.02 12.00 -19.98
N ASP A 156 -6.88 11.72 -18.70
CA ASP A 156 -6.36 12.70 -17.73
C ASP A 156 -4.85 12.87 -17.85
N MET A 157 -4.14 11.94 -18.52
CA MET A 157 -2.69 12.01 -18.76
C MET A 157 -2.32 12.95 -19.90
N PHE A 158 -3.25 13.18 -20.84
CA PHE A 158 -3.00 13.97 -22.04
C PHE A 158 -3.78 15.28 -21.99
N ASP A 159 -3.11 16.34 -21.55
CA ASP A 159 -3.59 17.68 -21.86
C ASP A 159 -3.31 17.93 -23.35
N LEU A 160 -4.37 18.25 -24.11
CA LEU A 160 -4.31 18.48 -25.57
C LEU A 160 -3.23 19.48 -26.00
N LYS A 161 -2.77 20.35 -25.08
CA LYS A 161 -1.72 21.35 -25.36
C LYS A 161 -0.30 20.78 -25.27
N THR A 162 -0.09 19.68 -24.53
CA THR A 162 1.23 19.03 -24.31
C THR A 162 1.41 17.75 -25.11
N SER A 163 0.37 17.27 -25.82
CA SER A 163 0.35 15.95 -26.48
C SER A 163 1.24 15.83 -27.73
N PHE A 164 1.80 16.92 -28.23
CA PHE A 164 2.64 16.93 -29.43
C PHE A 164 4.13 17.16 -29.17
N ASP A 165 4.59 17.02 -27.91
CA ASP A 165 6.01 17.06 -27.58
C ASP A 165 6.66 15.72 -27.91
N ALA A 166 7.80 15.73 -28.62
CA ALA A 166 8.60 14.53 -28.94
C ALA A 166 9.01 13.75 -27.67
N GLY A 167 9.14 14.44 -26.53
CA GLY A 167 9.37 13.83 -25.22
C GLY A 167 8.22 12.92 -24.77
N VAL A 168 6.96 13.33 -24.99
CA VAL A 168 5.78 12.52 -24.63
C VAL A 168 5.72 11.24 -25.45
N LEU A 169 6.03 11.29 -26.75
CA LEU A 169 6.07 10.10 -27.60
C LEU A 169 7.16 9.12 -27.12
N SER A 170 8.34 9.63 -26.75
CA SER A 170 9.42 8.83 -26.15
C SER A 170 8.99 8.18 -24.82
N ASP A 171 8.26 8.92 -23.97
CA ASP A 171 7.73 8.41 -22.71
C ASP A 171 6.72 7.28 -22.94
N VAL A 172 5.78 7.46 -23.88
CA VAL A 172 4.79 6.42 -24.25
C VAL A 172 5.45 5.15 -24.76
N LEU A 173 6.49 5.28 -25.61
CA LEU A 173 7.26 4.13 -26.11
C LEU A 173 8.01 3.43 -24.97
N ALA A 174 8.60 4.18 -24.04
CA ALA A 174 9.30 3.64 -22.88
C ALA A 174 8.38 2.85 -21.93
N MET A 175 7.08 3.22 -21.84
CA MET A 175 6.08 2.50 -21.02
C MET A 175 5.86 1.04 -21.47
N ARG A 176 6.37 0.64 -22.62
CA ARG A 176 6.22 -0.72 -23.18
C ARG A 176 4.77 -1.20 -23.15
N MET A 177 3.84 -0.35 -23.57
CA MET A 177 2.40 -0.66 -23.58
C MET A 177 2.14 -1.99 -24.32
N GLY A 178 1.27 -2.82 -23.74
CA GLY A 178 0.98 -4.15 -24.26
C GLY A 178 1.92 -5.27 -23.76
N ARG A 179 3.01 -4.94 -23.03
CA ARG A 179 3.85 -5.93 -22.33
C ARG A 179 3.48 -6.04 -20.86
N THR A 180 3.80 -7.20 -20.29
CA THR A 180 3.66 -7.45 -18.86
C THR A 180 5.00 -7.24 -18.13
N VAL A 181 4.95 -7.12 -16.79
CA VAL A 181 6.15 -7.10 -15.96
C VAL A 181 7.00 -8.34 -16.24
N ALA A 182 6.42 -9.54 -16.14
CA ALA A 182 7.13 -10.79 -16.35
C ALA A 182 7.81 -10.88 -17.73
N SER A 183 7.12 -10.48 -18.81
CA SER A 183 7.71 -10.47 -20.16
C SER A 183 8.82 -9.42 -20.32
N THR A 184 8.73 -8.32 -19.57
CA THR A 184 9.73 -7.27 -19.59
C THR A 184 10.98 -7.70 -18.83
N VAL A 185 10.84 -8.21 -17.61
CA VAL A 185 11.94 -8.66 -16.76
C VAL A 185 12.76 -9.75 -17.44
N ARG A 186 12.09 -10.77 -18.00
CA ARG A 186 12.75 -11.90 -18.69
C ARG A 186 13.50 -11.52 -19.98
N ALA A 187 13.17 -10.36 -20.57
CA ALA A 187 13.94 -9.82 -21.69
C ALA A 187 15.33 -9.29 -21.29
N PHE A 188 15.53 -9.00 -20.00
CA PHE A 188 16.82 -8.54 -19.44
C PHE A 188 17.52 -9.62 -18.63
N ASN A 189 16.78 -10.48 -17.94
CA ASN A 189 17.31 -11.44 -16.99
C ASN A 189 16.82 -12.84 -17.33
N PRO A 190 17.66 -13.67 -18.00
CA PRO A 190 17.29 -15.02 -18.43
C PRO A 190 17.28 -16.05 -17.29
N ASP A 191 18.07 -15.87 -16.22
CA ASP A 191 18.03 -16.76 -15.07
C ASP A 191 16.66 -16.66 -14.37
N PRO A 192 15.94 -17.79 -14.20
CA PRO A 192 14.58 -17.78 -13.68
C PRO A 192 14.48 -17.30 -12.22
N ARG A 193 15.52 -17.52 -11.40
CA ARG A 193 15.57 -17.09 -10.00
C ARG A 193 15.74 -15.57 -9.90
N VAL A 194 16.65 -15.01 -10.72
CA VAL A 194 16.85 -13.56 -10.84
C VAL A 194 15.58 -12.89 -11.35
N ALA A 195 14.95 -13.47 -12.39
CA ALA A 195 13.69 -12.96 -12.91
C ALA A 195 12.56 -13.02 -11.86
N GLN A 196 12.49 -14.09 -11.07
CA GLN A 196 11.49 -14.24 -9.99
C GLN A 196 11.71 -13.19 -8.88
N MET A 197 12.95 -12.96 -8.47
CA MET A 197 13.28 -11.91 -7.50
C MET A 197 12.81 -10.53 -7.99
N ILE A 198 13.02 -10.21 -9.27
CA ILE A 198 12.61 -8.92 -9.85
C ILE A 198 11.10 -8.87 -10.07
N ASP A 199 10.46 -9.94 -10.56
CA ASP A 199 9.00 -10.03 -10.72
C ASP A 199 8.27 -9.78 -9.38
N HIS A 200 8.93 -10.11 -8.26
CA HIS A 200 8.35 -9.99 -6.93
C HIS A 200 7.95 -8.57 -6.54
N TYR A 201 8.52 -7.54 -7.15
CA TYR A 201 8.07 -6.16 -6.94
C TYR A 201 6.57 -5.94 -7.21
N THR A 202 5.92 -6.77 -8.06
CA THR A 202 4.47 -6.71 -8.28
C THR A 202 3.64 -7.12 -7.06
N GLN A 203 4.24 -7.78 -6.09
CA GLN A 203 3.60 -8.15 -4.83
C GLN A 203 3.22 -6.93 -4.00
N TYR A 204 3.93 -5.81 -4.13
CA TYR A 204 3.56 -4.55 -3.49
C TYR A 204 2.19 -4.01 -3.92
N VAL A 205 1.72 -4.42 -5.08
CA VAL A 205 0.39 -4.06 -5.60
C VAL A 205 -0.56 -5.25 -5.63
N GLY A 206 -0.15 -6.38 -5.05
CA GLY A 206 -0.95 -7.59 -4.92
C GLY A 206 -1.47 -8.12 -6.27
N SER A 207 -0.62 -8.16 -7.27
CA SER A 207 -1.01 -8.52 -8.63
C SER A 207 0.00 -9.44 -9.29
N SER A 208 -0.47 -10.28 -10.21
CA SER A 208 0.39 -11.19 -10.95
C SER A 208 1.33 -10.43 -11.89
N PRO A 209 2.64 -10.71 -11.91
CA PRO A 209 3.57 -10.13 -12.88
C PRO A 209 3.24 -10.52 -14.32
N TYR A 210 2.51 -11.62 -14.52
CA TYR A 210 2.07 -12.12 -15.83
C TYR A 210 0.85 -11.37 -16.36
N GLY A 211 0.06 -10.72 -15.48
CA GLY A 211 -1.11 -9.90 -15.83
C GLY A 211 -0.88 -8.39 -15.72
N SER A 212 0.14 -7.97 -14.99
CA SER A 212 0.43 -6.56 -14.67
C SER A 212 1.17 -5.86 -15.80
N PRO A 213 0.85 -4.58 -16.10
CA PRO A 213 1.49 -3.83 -17.18
C PRO A 213 2.95 -3.48 -16.86
N ALA A 214 3.79 -3.41 -17.90
CA ALA A 214 5.23 -3.18 -17.79
C ALA A 214 5.62 -1.90 -17.05
N VAL A 215 4.77 -0.88 -17.02
CA VAL A 215 5.02 0.38 -16.29
C VAL A 215 5.30 0.14 -14.79
N LEU A 216 4.76 -0.93 -14.22
CA LEU A 216 5.03 -1.31 -12.82
C LEU A 216 6.47 -1.77 -12.58
N CYS A 217 7.27 -2.03 -13.60
CA CYS A 217 8.72 -2.23 -13.44
C CYS A 217 9.41 -1.01 -12.80
N GLY A 218 8.81 0.18 -12.83
CA GLY A 218 9.31 1.37 -12.13
C GLY A 218 9.41 1.23 -10.61
N ILE A 219 8.71 0.26 -10.01
CA ILE A 219 8.74 0.00 -8.56
C ILE A 219 10.15 -0.39 -8.09
N ALA A 220 10.93 -1.11 -8.91
CA ALA A 220 12.28 -1.52 -8.56
C ALA A 220 13.20 -0.32 -8.29
N HIS A 221 13.13 0.72 -9.15
CA HIS A 221 13.93 1.93 -8.93
C HIS A 221 13.45 2.71 -7.69
N MET A 222 12.13 2.86 -7.50
CA MET A 222 11.58 3.55 -6.33
C MET A 222 12.12 2.97 -5.01
N GLN A 223 12.23 1.64 -4.92
CA GLN A 223 12.77 0.99 -3.74
C GLN A 223 14.28 1.16 -3.62
N THR A 224 15.02 1.01 -4.73
CA THR A 224 16.47 1.05 -4.72
C THR A 224 17.00 2.47 -4.47
N ASP A 225 16.31 3.49 -4.97
CA ASP A 225 16.71 4.90 -4.83
C ASP A 225 16.57 5.40 -3.38
N GLU A 226 15.40 5.23 -2.78
CA GLU A 226 15.14 5.71 -1.41
C GLU A 226 15.38 4.64 -0.32
N GLY A 227 15.54 3.36 -0.70
CA GLY A 227 15.78 2.24 0.23
C GLY A 227 14.52 1.66 0.87
N ILE A 228 14.75 0.65 1.71
CA ILE A 228 13.75 0.05 2.59
C ILE A 228 14.01 0.49 4.02
N TRP A 229 12.96 0.85 4.73
CA TRP A 229 13.04 1.39 6.08
C TRP A 229 12.13 0.64 7.05
N TYR A 230 12.58 0.53 8.27
CA TYR A 230 11.82 0.04 9.42
C TYR A 230 11.58 1.20 10.39
N PRO A 231 10.33 1.60 10.64
CA PRO A 231 10.03 2.56 11.69
C PRO A 231 10.26 1.89 13.06
N LYS A 232 11.06 2.50 13.91
CA LYS A 232 11.26 2.01 15.28
C LYS A 232 9.94 1.98 16.04
N GLY A 233 9.65 0.86 16.67
CA GLY A 233 8.33 0.60 17.25
C GLY A 233 7.35 -0.09 16.29
N GLY A 234 7.81 -0.49 15.08
CA GLY A 234 7.02 -1.12 14.03
C GLY A 234 6.28 -0.13 13.13
N THR A 235 5.63 -0.63 12.12
CA THR A 235 4.90 0.22 11.15
C THR A 235 3.72 0.96 11.77
N ARG A 236 3.26 0.55 12.96
CA ARG A 236 2.27 1.27 13.78
C ARG A 236 2.74 2.68 14.18
N ALA A 237 4.05 2.91 14.25
CA ALA A 237 4.62 4.23 14.54
C ALA A 237 4.18 5.28 13.51
N VAL A 238 3.99 4.89 12.23
CA VAL A 238 3.57 5.81 11.16
C VAL A 238 2.18 6.43 11.40
N PRO A 239 1.10 5.65 11.59
CA PRO A 239 -0.20 6.25 11.91
C PRO A 239 -0.19 6.98 13.25
N ASN A 240 0.60 6.57 14.24
CA ASN A 240 0.73 7.29 15.51
C ASN A 240 1.35 8.69 15.31
N ALA A 241 2.38 8.79 14.48
CA ALA A 241 3.00 10.06 14.13
C ALA A 241 2.04 10.99 13.39
N LEU A 242 1.29 10.47 12.40
CA LEU A 242 0.27 11.23 11.69
C LEU A 242 -0.89 11.64 12.60
N PHE A 243 -1.29 10.79 13.53
CA PHE A 243 -2.32 11.12 14.51
C PHE A 243 -1.89 12.28 15.41
N ARG A 244 -0.66 12.21 15.93
CA ARG A 244 -0.07 13.31 16.73
C ARG A 244 -0.05 14.62 15.92
N LEU A 245 0.40 14.57 14.66
CA LEU A 245 0.39 15.73 13.78
C LEU A 245 -1.04 16.27 13.58
N ALA A 246 -2.00 15.40 13.29
CA ALA A 246 -3.39 15.79 13.09
C ALA A 246 -4.02 16.44 14.34
N GLN A 247 -3.69 15.94 15.55
CA GLN A 247 -4.10 16.55 16.81
C GLN A 247 -3.51 17.97 16.99
N GLU A 248 -2.23 18.16 16.70
CA GLU A 248 -1.55 19.47 16.74
C GLU A 248 -2.19 20.46 15.75
N LEU A 249 -2.74 19.97 14.63
CA LEU A 249 -3.44 20.77 13.62
C LEU A 249 -4.93 20.99 13.94
N GLY A 250 -5.43 20.45 15.05
CA GLY A 250 -6.81 20.67 15.50
C GLY A 250 -7.86 19.79 14.80
N VAL A 251 -7.49 18.64 14.26
CA VAL A 251 -8.44 17.67 13.71
C VAL A 251 -9.30 17.09 14.82
N GLU A 252 -10.64 17.11 14.66
CA GLU A 252 -11.57 16.42 15.54
C GLU A 252 -11.58 14.91 15.22
N PHE A 253 -11.44 14.06 16.25
CA PHE A 253 -11.49 12.61 16.09
C PHE A 253 -12.73 12.04 16.75
N ARG A 254 -13.47 11.20 16.01
CA ARG A 254 -14.59 10.41 16.51
C ARG A 254 -14.31 8.94 16.24
N THR A 255 -13.79 8.26 17.27
CA THR A 255 -13.61 6.80 17.27
C THR A 255 -14.92 6.10 17.66
N GLN A 256 -15.04 4.80 17.38
CA GLN A 256 -16.25 4.00 17.57
C GLN A 256 -17.47 4.60 16.85
N ALA A 257 -17.23 5.39 15.80
CA ALA A 257 -18.22 6.09 15.01
C ALA A 257 -18.27 5.52 13.59
N SER A 258 -19.02 4.44 13.40
CA SER A 258 -19.21 3.82 12.08
C SER A 258 -20.12 4.68 11.22
N ILE A 259 -19.65 5.07 10.05
CA ILE A 259 -20.50 5.75 9.06
C ILE A 259 -21.25 4.71 8.23
N GLU A 260 -22.58 4.82 8.20
CA GLU A 260 -23.45 3.95 7.41
C GLU A 260 -23.91 4.59 6.10
N GLN A 261 -23.96 5.94 6.07
CA GLN A 261 -24.40 6.62 4.85
C GLN A 261 -23.71 7.96 4.67
N ILE A 262 -23.32 8.25 3.43
CA ILE A 262 -22.95 9.59 2.97
C ILE A 262 -24.22 10.25 2.43
N LEU A 263 -24.66 11.29 3.10
CA LEU A 263 -25.88 12.01 2.77
C LEU A 263 -25.62 12.98 1.62
N HIS A 264 -26.56 13.03 0.69
CA HIS A 264 -26.46 13.92 -0.48
C HIS A 264 -27.80 14.51 -0.85
N ARG A 265 -27.78 15.69 -1.46
CA ARG A 265 -28.93 16.39 -2.02
C ARG A 265 -28.50 17.00 -3.36
N ASP A 266 -29.34 16.87 -4.39
CA ASP A 266 -29.12 17.45 -5.71
C ASP A 266 -27.72 17.14 -6.31
N GLY A 267 -27.23 15.89 -6.10
CA GLY A 267 -25.94 15.45 -6.60
C GLY A 267 -24.72 15.95 -5.83
N GLN A 268 -24.91 16.54 -4.64
CA GLN A 268 -23.86 17.06 -3.79
C GLN A 268 -23.94 16.47 -2.37
N VAL A 269 -22.77 16.20 -1.75
CA VAL A 269 -22.65 15.81 -0.35
C VAL A 269 -23.19 16.91 0.56
N VAL A 270 -23.99 16.51 1.58
CA VAL A 270 -24.52 17.41 2.62
C VAL A 270 -24.21 16.93 4.04
N GLY A 271 -23.63 15.74 4.20
CA GLY A 271 -23.29 15.20 5.52
C GLY A 271 -23.06 13.69 5.51
N VAL A 272 -23.02 13.13 6.70
CA VAL A 272 -22.95 11.67 6.94
C VAL A 272 -23.96 11.27 7.99
N ARG A 273 -24.34 9.99 8.00
CA ARG A 273 -25.10 9.35 9.06
C ARG A 273 -24.30 8.23 9.68
N THR A 274 -24.21 8.22 11.00
CA THR A 274 -23.55 7.20 11.79
C THR A 274 -24.49 6.00 12.04
N ALA A 275 -23.93 4.86 12.49
CA ALA A 275 -24.66 3.63 12.79
C ALA A 275 -25.69 3.80 13.92
N ASP A 276 -25.46 4.70 14.86
CA ASP A 276 -26.40 5.08 15.95
C ASP A 276 -27.47 6.09 15.53
N GLY A 277 -27.46 6.50 14.24
CA GLY A 277 -28.47 7.35 13.64
C GLY A 277 -28.17 8.85 13.71
N GLU A 278 -27.06 9.29 14.29
CA GLU A 278 -26.68 10.71 14.32
C GLU A 278 -26.43 11.20 12.87
N THR A 279 -26.98 12.37 12.56
CA THR A 279 -26.73 13.04 11.28
C THR A 279 -25.80 14.22 11.49
N ILE A 280 -24.66 14.22 10.79
CA ILE A 280 -23.62 15.23 10.92
C ILE A 280 -23.52 16.00 9.60
N PRO A 281 -23.83 17.30 9.58
CA PRO A 281 -23.72 18.16 8.40
C PRO A 281 -22.24 18.31 8.00
N LEU A 282 -21.93 18.13 6.71
CA LEU A 282 -20.58 18.28 6.15
C LEU A 282 -20.68 18.90 4.76
N SER A 283 -19.71 19.73 4.41
CA SER A 283 -19.61 20.34 3.08
C SER A 283 -18.93 19.44 2.05
N ALA A 284 -18.07 18.53 2.51
CA ALA A 284 -17.43 17.52 1.68
C ALA A 284 -17.03 16.31 2.54
N VAL A 285 -16.79 15.17 1.87
CA VAL A 285 -16.33 13.94 2.48
C VAL A 285 -15.14 13.39 1.68
N VAL A 286 -14.05 13.04 2.38
CA VAL A 286 -12.99 12.19 1.87
C VAL A 286 -13.21 10.79 2.44
N SER A 287 -13.55 9.83 1.59
CA SER A 287 -13.71 8.44 2.00
C SER A 287 -12.40 7.67 1.87
N ASN A 288 -11.87 7.22 2.99
CA ASN A 288 -10.77 6.25 3.07
C ASN A 288 -11.30 4.81 3.27
N ALA A 289 -12.60 4.60 3.22
CA ALA A 289 -13.17 3.27 3.02
C ALA A 289 -12.84 2.76 1.61
N ASP A 290 -12.94 1.44 1.40
CA ASP A 290 -12.75 0.87 0.06
C ASP A 290 -13.61 1.61 -0.97
N ALA A 291 -13.02 2.01 -2.11
CA ALA A 291 -13.69 2.86 -3.09
C ALA A 291 -14.94 2.21 -3.69
N VAL A 292 -14.91 0.89 -3.90
CA VAL A 292 -16.06 0.12 -4.42
C VAL A 292 -17.15 0.04 -3.35
N ARG A 293 -16.77 -0.26 -2.11
CA ARG A 293 -17.72 -0.30 -1.00
C ARG A 293 -18.30 1.07 -0.66
N THR A 294 -17.49 2.15 -0.77
CA THR A 294 -17.99 3.52 -0.64
C THR A 294 -19.19 3.76 -1.56
N HIS A 295 -19.07 3.38 -2.83
CA HIS A 295 -20.13 3.58 -3.81
C HIS A 295 -21.31 2.61 -3.62
N ARG A 296 -21.05 1.35 -3.31
CA ARG A 296 -22.09 0.31 -3.18
C ARG A 296 -22.84 0.40 -1.85
N GLU A 297 -22.14 0.70 -0.76
CA GLU A 297 -22.70 0.60 0.59
C GLU A 297 -23.03 1.96 1.20
N LEU A 298 -22.15 2.98 1.02
CA LEU A 298 -22.32 4.26 1.72
C LEU A 298 -23.15 5.29 0.95
N LEU A 299 -23.29 5.17 -0.38
CA LEU A 299 -24.08 6.13 -1.17
C LEU A 299 -25.56 5.76 -1.29
N GLY A 300 -25.91 4.51 -1.07
CA GLY A 300 -27.29 4.01 -1.20
C GLY A 300 -27.77 3.92 -2.66
N GLY A 301 -27.98 2.72 -3.13
CA GLY A 301 -28.72 2.34 -4.33
C GLY A 301 -28.26 2.96 -5.66
N LYS A 302 -29.09 3.83 -6.24
CA LYS A 302 -28.98 4.26 -7.65
C LYS A 302 -27.93 5.33 -7.97
N VAL A 303 -27.25 5.89 -6.97
CA VAL A 303 -26.35 7.04 -7.15
C VAL A 303 -25.03 6.67 -7.83
N SER A 304 -24.60 5.41 -7.76
CA SER A 304 -23.26 4.96 -8.20
C SER A 304 -23.16 4.57 -9.68
N SER A 305 -24.10 4.98 -10.52
CA SER A 305 -24.22 4.47 -11.91
C SER A 305 -23.00 4.78 -12.79
N ARG A 306 -22.35 5.93 -12.62
CA ARG A 306 -21.16 6.31 -13.39
C ARG A 306 -19.92 5.57 -12.90
N PHE A 307 -19.81 5.34 -11.61
CA PHE A 307 -18.71 4.56 -11.03
C PHE A 307 -18.81 3.10 -11.51
N GLU A 308 -19.97 2.45 -11.33
CA GLU A 308 -20.19 1.05 -11.72
C GLU A 308 -20.09 0.83 -13.24
N GLY A 309 -20.49 1.80 -14.06
CA GLY A 309 -20.43 1.71 -15.51
C GLY A 309 -19.03 1.88 -16.12
N ARG A 310 -18.00 2.21 -15.33
CA ARG A 310 -16.64 2.43 -15.86
C ARG A 310 -15.89 1.16 -16.19
N ARG A 311 -15.98 0.15 -15.33
CA ARG A 311 -15.33 -1.17 -15.50
C ARG A 311 -15.77 -2.15 -14.44
N ASP A 312 -15.49 -3.43 -14.67
CA ASP A 312 -15.52 -4.44 -13.61
C ASP A 312 -14.36 -4.20 -12.63
N TYR A 313 -14.67 -4.27 -11.34
CA TYR A 313 -13.69 -4.06 -10.26
C TYR A 313 -13.25 -5.41 -9.71
N GLU A 314 -12.14 -5.94 -10.24
CA GLU A 314 -11.51 -7.14 -9.73
C GLU A 314 -10.73 -6.82 -8.43
N PRO A 315 -11.03 -7.52 -7.30
CA PRO A 315 -10.21 -7.39 -6.09
C PRO A 315 -8.79 -7.90 -6.34
N ALA A 316 -7.80 -7.27 -5.70
CA ALA A 316 -6.45 -7.81 -5.63
C ALA A 316 -6.42 -9.09 -4.78
N CYS A 317 -5.27 -9.77 -4.69
CA CYS A 317 -5.14 -10.92 -3.80
C CYS A 317 -5.35 -10.54 -2.33
N SER A 318 -5.70 -11.55 -1.57
CA SER A 318 -5.70 -11.53 -0.11
C SER A 318 -4.44 -12.20 0.43
N GLY A 319 -4.44 -12.63 1.68
CA GLY A 319 -3.35 -13.37 2.27
C GLY A 319 -3.75 -14.08 3.56
N VAL A 320 -2.97 -15.10 3.89
CA VAL A 320 -2.91 -15.68 5.23
C VAL A 320 -1.65 -15.18 5.89
N VAL A 321 -1.79 -14.66 7.10
CA VAL A 321 -0.65 -14.27 7.94
C VAL A 321 -0.57 -15.18 9.13
N LEU A 322 0.62 -15.71 9.39
CA LEU A 322 0.93 -16.38 10.66
C LEU A 322 1.85 -15.46 11.47
N TYR A 323 1.48 -15.19 12.70
CA TYR A 323 2.28 -14.46 13.69
C TYR A 323 2.88 -15.51 14.63
N LEU A 324 4.17 -15.80 14.46
CA LEU A 324 4.87 -16.86 15.15
C LEU A 324 5.87 -16.27 16.15
N GLY A 325 5.59 -16.40 17.44
CA GLY A 325 6.57 -16.13 18.49
C GLY A 325 7.47 -17.35 18.65
N LEU A 326 8.76 -17.19 18.35
CA LEU A 326 9.74 -18.26 18.46
C LEU A 326 10.59 -18.08 19.72
N ASN A 327 10.88 -19.18 20.44
CA ASN A 327 11.75 -19.16 21.63
C ASN A 327 13.24 -19.00 21.31
N ARG A 328 13.61 -19.10 20.01
CA ARG A 328 14.96 -18.88 19.50
C ARG A 328 14.89 -18.43 18.05
N ARG A 329 15.61 -17.36 17.70
CA ARG A 329 15.67 -16.85 16.33
C ARG A 329 16.51 -17.73 15.41
N TYR A 330 16.35 -17.49 14.10
CA TYR A 330 17.17 -18.09 13.05
C TYR A 330 18.19 -17.06 12.57
N GLU A 331 19.47 -17.31 12.82
CA GLU A 331 20.56 -16.38 12.50
C GLU A 331 20.78 -16.18 10.98
N HIS A 332 20.22 -17.06 10.15
CA HIS A 332 20.33 -16.95 8.68
C HIS A 332 19.24 -16.07 8.06
N LEU A 333 18.28 -15.57 8.82
CA LEU A 333 17.27 -14.64 8.32
C LEU A 333 17.80 -13.21 8.34
N ALA A 334 17.35 -12.40 7.37
CA ALA A 334 17.45 -10.95 7.38
C ALA A 334 16.19 -10.36 8.04
N HIS A 335 16.05 -9.02 8.02
CA HIS A 335 14.80 -8.40 8.48
C HIS A 335 13.62 -8.78 7.60
N HIS A 336 13.83 -8.78 6.27
CA HIS A 336 12.87 -9.21 5.28
C HIS A 336 13.43 -10.38 4.50
N ASP A 337 12.64 -11.44 4.38
CA ASP A 337 13.03 -12.63 3.62
C ASP A 337 11.87 -13.08 2.73
N PHE A 338 12.23 -13.67 1.58
CA PHE A 338 11.30 -14.31 0.67
C PHE A 338 11.72 -15.76 0.44
N VAL A 339 10.85 -16.68 0.82
CA VAL A 339 10.98 -18.11 0.53
C VAL A 339 10.13 -18.39 -0.70
N PHE A 340 10.75 -18.37 -1.87
CA PHE A 340 10.05 -18.38 -3.14
C PHE A 340 9.40 -19.72 -3.49
N SER A 341 8.25 -19.65 -4.15
CA SER A 341 7.63 -20.79 -4.81
C SER A 341 8.56 -21.34 -5.90
N ARG A 342 8.43 -22.64 -6.21
CA ARG A 342 9.17 -23.28 -7.28
C ARG A 342 8.79 -22.73 -8.66
N ASP A 343 7.49 -22.45 -8.86
CA ASP A 343 6.94 -21.89 -10.10
C ASP A 343 6.01 -20.71 -9.79
N PRO A 344 6.48 -19.46 -9.97
CA PRO A 344 5.66 -18.29 -9.71
C PRO A 344 4.49 -18.15 -10.69
N HIS A 345 4.56 -18.72 -11.91
CA HIS A 345 3.44 -18.70 -12.83
C HIS A 345 2.30 -19.60 -12.34
N GLU A 346 2.64 -20.81 -11.88
CA GLU A 346 1.68 -21.72 -11.28
C GLU A 346 1.04 -21.13 -10.01
N GLU A 347 1.84 -20.49 -9.15
CA GLU A 347 1.35 -19.82 -7.93
C GLU A 347 0.27 -18.78 -8.24
N PHE A 348 0.54 -17.87 -9.19
CA PHE A 348 -0.44 -16.85 -9.57
C PHE A 348 -1.64 -17.40 -10.34
N ASP A 349 -1.49 -18.53 -11.07
CA ASP A 349 -2.61 -19.25 -11.69
C ASP A 349 -3.57 -19.82 -10.64
N TRP A 350 -3.04 -20.39 -9.56
CA TRP A 350 -3.85 -20.84 -8.43
C TRP A 350 -4.62 -19.67 -7.81
N ILE A 351 -3.95 -18.55 -7.52
CA ILE A 351 -4.55 -17.40 -6.84
C ILE A 351 -5.63 -16.73 -7.69
N TYR A 352 -5.36 -16.42 -8.95
CA TYR A 352 -6.24 -15.57 -9.73
C TYR A 352 -7.20 -16.34 -10.65
N ARG A 353 -6.74 -17.41 -11.31
CA ARG A 353 -7.55 -18.15 -12.26
C ARG A 353 -8.36 -19.25 -11.58
N ARG A 354 -7.73 -20.09 -10.75
CA ARG A 354 -8.43 -21.16 -10.04
C ARG A 354 -9.20 -20.61 -8.83
N GLY A 355 -8.71 -19.53 -8.23
CA GLY A 355 -9.32 -18.93 -7.05
C GLY A 355 -9.10 -19.75 -5.77
N GLU A 356 -7.97 -20.48 -5.69
CA GLU A 356 -7.60 -21.37 -4.58
C GLU A 356 -6.22 -21.01 -4.02
N PRO A 357 -5.93 -21.29 -2.76
CA PRO A 357 -4.59 -21.15 -2.19
C PRO A 357 -3.57 -22.01 -2.94
N ALA A 358 -2.41 -21.43 -3.26
CA ALA A 358 -1.36 -22.16 -3.97
C ALA A 358 -0.77 -23.29 -3.11
N PRO A 359 -0.55 -24.50 -3.68
CA PRO A 359 0.00 -25.63 -2.94
C PRO A 359 1.51 -25.47 -2.63
N ASP A 360 2.20 -24.59 -3.33
CA ASP A 360 3.60 -24.22 -3.08
C ASP A 360 3.72 -22.68 -3.10
N PRO A 361 3.31 -21.99 -2.01
CA PRO A 361 3.28 -20.54 -1.98
C PRO A 361 4.67 -19.93 -1.79
N THR A 362 4.86 -18.72 -2.28
CA THR A 362 5.93 -17.83 -1.81
C THR A 362 5.56 -17.33 -0.41
N CYS A 363 6.47 -17.52 0.56
CA CYS A 363 6.32 -16.98 1.91
C CYS A 363 7.16 -15.72 2.05
N TYR A 364 6.52 -14.61 2.39
CA TYR A 364 7.21 -13.42 2.85
C TYR A 364 7.37 -13.48 4.37
N LEU A 365 8.57 -13.18 4.86
CA LEU A 365 8.89 -13.15 6.28
C LEU A 365 9.34 -11.76 6.70
N ALA A 366 8.94 -11.35 7.91
CA ALA A 366 9.59 -10.25 8.61
C ALA A 366 10.08 -10.75 9.97
N ALA A 367 11.39 -10.84 10.11
CA ALA A 367 12.09 -11.23 11.32
C ALA A 367 12.55 -9.96 12.06
N THR A 368 11.60 -9.28 12.71
CA THR A 368 11.79 -7.93 13.23
C THR A 368 12.78 -7.85 14.39
N SER A 369 12.95 -8.95 15.14
CA SER A 369 13.85 -8.96 16.31
C SER A 369 15.33 -8.85 15.95
N CYS A 370 15.71 -9.07 14.67
CA CYS A 370 17.08 -8.84 14.22
C CYS A 370 17.43 -7.34 14.16
N THR A 371 16.44 -6.47 13.96
CA THR A 371 16.59 -5.01 13.90
C THR A 371 16.18 -4.35 15.21
N GLU A 372 15.10 -4.82 15.84
CA GLU A 372 14.58 -4.32 17.11
C GLU A 372 14.36 -5.49 18.09
N PRO A 373 15.38 -5.89 18.87
CA PRO A 373 15.31 -7.07 19.74
C PRO A 373 14.16 -7.06 20.74
N GLY A 374 13.70 -5.88 21.16
CA GLY A 374 12.56 -5.72 22.07
C GLY A 374 11.19 -6.14 21.52
N THR A 375 11.10 -6.65 20.27
CA THR A 375 9.88 -7.19 19.69
C THR A 375 9.56 -8.61 20.16
N ALA A 376 10.50 -9.30 20.81
CA ALA A 376 10.37 -10.64 21.36
C ALA A 376 11.05 -10.76 22.72
N PRO A 377 10.75 -11.79 23.52
CA PRO A 377 11.56 -12.17 24.67
C PRO A 377 13.03 -12.41 24.30
N GLU A 378 13.94 -12.30 25.26
CA GLU A 378 15.38 -12.43 25.05
C GLU A 378 15.73 -13.71 24.27
N GLY A 379 16.48 -13.56 23.18
CA GLY A 379 16.87 -14.64 22.26
C GLY A 379 15.76 -15.16 21.36
N GLY A 380 14.54 -14.69 21.52
CA GLY A 380 13.38 -15.08 20.71
C GLY A 380 13.26 -14.26 19.42
N GLU A 381 12.26 -14.61 18.62
CA GLU A 381 11.92 -13.92 17.35
C GLU A 381 10.41 -13.72 17.23
N ALA A 382 10.00 -12.51 16.89
CA ALA A 382 8.66 -12.23 16.43
C ALA A 382 8.62 -12.37 14.89
N LEU A 383 8.36 -13.60 14.42
CA LEU A 383 8.36 -13.92 13.01
C LEU A 383 6.98 -13.74 12.39
N TYR A 384 6.85 -12.75 11.53
CA TYR A 384 5.68 -12.53 10.67
C TYR A 384 5.83 -13.36 9.39
N VAL A 385 4.82 -14.13 9.02
CA VAL A 385 4.82 -14.95 7.80
C VAL A 385 3.56 -14.65 6.99
N LEU A 386 3.71 -14.08 5.80
CA LEU A 386 2.60 -13.81 4.89
C LEU A 386 2.72 -14.70 3.66
N VAL A 387 1.62 -15.33 3.28
CA VAL A 387 1.43 -15.95 1.96
C VAL A 387 0.25 -15.33 1.26
N HIS A 388 0.39 -15.05 -0.04
CA HIS A 388 -0.72 -14.54 -0.83
C HIS A 388 -1.73 -15.65 -1.13
N THR A 389 -3.00 -15.31 -1.06
CA THR A 389 -4.13 -16.19 -1.34
C THR A 389 -5.14 -15.47 -2.23
N PRO A 390 -6.08 -16.18 -2.85
CA PRO A 390 -7.20 -15.52 -3.52
C PRO A 390 -7.95 -14.59 -2.56
N TYR A 391 -8.58 -13.56 -3.09
CA TYR A 391 -9.63 -12.85 -2.36
C TYR A 391 -10.80 -13.80 -2.08
N LEU A 392 -11.64 -13.47 -1.11
CA LEU A 392 -12.77 -14.32 -0.70
C LEU A 392 -13.66 -14.68 -1.87
N ARG A 393 -13.86 -15.98 -2.05
CA ARG A 393 -14.84 -16.59 -2.94
C ARG A 393 -15.99 -17.17 -2.11
N PRO A 394 -17.19 -17.32 -2.69
CA PRO A 394 -18.37 -17.81 -1.95
C PRO A 394 -18.20 -19.20 -1.32
N HIS A 395 -17.30 -20.02 -1.84
CA HIS A 395 -17.04 -21.39 -1.37
C HIS A 395 -15.89 -21.47 -0.34
N HIS A 396 -15.23 -20.37 0.00
CA HIS A 396 -14.13 -20.37 0.96
C HIS A 396 -14.66 -20.43 2.40
N ASP A 397 -14.30 -21.47 3.13
CA ASP A 397 -14.41 -21.56 4.58
C ASP A 397 -13.01 -21.56 5.20
N TRP A 398 -12.53 -20.38 5.54
CA TRP A 398 -11.18 -20.23 6.10
C TRP A 398 -11.03 -20.85 7.49
N SER A 399 -12.11 -21.07 8.23
CA SER A 399 -12.04 -21.76 9.51
C SER A 399 -11.67 -23.25 9.33
N ALA A 400 -12.18 -23.86 8.26
CA ALA A 400 -11.86 -25.23 7.88
C ALA A 400 -10.55 -25.35 7.08
N MET A 401 -10.24 -24.36 6.22
CA MET A 401 -9.07 -24.39 5.33
C MET A 401 -7.74 -24.11 6.05
N LEU A 402 -7.73 -23.19 7.02
CA LEU A 402 -6.51 -22.70 7.67
C LEU A 402 -5.63 -23.80 8.28
N PRO A 403 -6.15 -24.81 9.03
CA PRO A 403 -5.31 -25.84 9.62
C PRO A 403 -4.51 -26.66 8.61
N ALA A 404 -5.09 -26.94 7.46
CA ALA A 404 -4.42 -27.64 6.37
C ALA A 404 -3.41 -26.74 5.66
N TYR A 405 -3.77 -25.48 5.39
CA TYR A 405 -2.89 -24.55 4.70
C TYR A 405 -1.71 -24.10 5.57
N ARG A 406 -1.89 -23.99 6.90
CA ARG A 406 -0.80 -23.79 7.85
C ARG A 406 0.30 -24.86 7.71
N LYS A 407 -0.09 -26.14 7.53
CA LYS A 407 0.89 -27.22 7.31
C LYS A 407 1.68 -26.99 6.01
N VAL A 408 1.02 -26.59 4.93
CA VAL A 408 1.67 -26.26 3.66
C VAL A 408 2.72 -25.14 3.87
N ILE A 409 2.36 -24.08 4.57
CA ILE A 409 3.25 -22.95 4.86
C ILE A 409 4.46 -23.42 5.68
N LEU A 410 4.25 -24.15 6.79
CA LEU A 410 5.35 -24.62 7.64
C LEU A 410 6.28 -25.60 6.90
N GLU A 411 5.74 -26.50 6.08
CA GLU A 411 6.54 -27.39 5.24
C GLU A 411 7.38 -26.62 4.21
N LYS A 412 6.83 -25.53 3.63
CA LYS A 412 7.59 -24.63 2.76
C LYS A 412 8.76 -23.98 3.50
N LEU A 413 8.52 -23.47 4.70
CA LEU A 413 9.56 -22.87 5.54
C LEU A 413 10.66 -23.87 5.91
N LYS A 414 10.29 -25.12 6.23
CA LYS A 414 11.25 -26.20 6.52
C LYS A 414 12.10 -26.56 5.30
N ARG A 415 11.44 -26.79 4.16
CA ARG A 415 12.08 -27.31 2.95
C ARG A 415 12.98 -26.26 2.29
N THR A 416 12.45 -25.09 2.03
CA THR A 416 13.10 -24.03 1.25
C THR A 416 13.70 -22.94 2.13
N GLY A 417 13.05 -22.59 3.24
CA GLY A 417 13.49 -21.54 4.17
C GLY A 417 14.55 -22.00 5.19
N GLY A 418 14.96 -23.27 5.18
CA GLY A 418 15.98 -23.79 6.09
C GLY A 418 15.55 -23.93 7.57
N MET A 419 14.26 -23.74 7.87
CA MET A 419 13.72 -23.71 9.24
C MET A 419 13.23 -25.09 9.68
N LYS A 420 14.09 -26.11 9.66
CA LYS A 420 13.73 -27.52 9.87
C LYS A 420 13.01 -27.81 11.18
N ASP A 421 13.30 -27.07 12.23
CA ASP A 421 12.77 -27.24 13.59
C ASP A 421 11.74 -26.18 14.00
N ILE A 422 11.12 -25.48 13.03
CA ILE A 422 10.24 -24.33 13.29
C ILE A 422 9.09 -24.67 14.25
N GLU A 423 8.44 -25.82 14.08
CA GLU A 423 7.31 -26.21 14.94
C GLU A 423 7.70 -26.32 16.41
N SER A 424 8.92 -26.80 16.70
CA SER A 424 9.42 -26.91 18.08
C SER A 424 9.86 -25.58 18.68
N ARG A 425 10.05 -24.55 17.85
CA ARG A 425 10.40 -23.19 18.30
C ARG A 425 9.18 -22.33 18.58
N ILE A 426 8.01 -22.65 17.99
CA ILE A 426 6.79 -21.86 18.16
C ILE A 426 6.30 -21.99 19.62
N VAL A 427 6.24 -20.86 20.32
CA VAL A 427 5.69 -20.73 21.70
C VAL A 427 4.48 -19.80 21.75
N PHE A 428 4.29 -18.97 20.71
CA PHE A 428 3.12 -18.14 20.51
C PHE A 428 2.68 -18.23 19.04
N GLU A 429 1.38 -18.30 18.81
CA GLU A 429 0.84 -18.32 17.46
C GLU A 429 -0.51 -17.62 17.39
N ARG A 430 -0.68 -16.78 16.37
CA ARG A 430 -1.97 -16.24 15.90
C ARG A 430 -1.97 -16.26 14.38
N ALA A 431 -3.15 -16.21 13.80
CA ALA A 431 -3.32 -16.13 12.35
C ALA A 431 -4.30 -15.04 11.97
N LEU A 432 -4.16 -14.53 10.76
CA LEU A 432 -5.11 -13.62 10.09
C LEU A 432 -5.42 -14.22 8.72
N THR A 433 -6.71 -14.48 8.47
CA THR A 433 -7.20 -15.07 7.24
C THR A 433 -7.84 -14.01 6.32
N PRO A 434 -8.12 -14.31 5.04
CA PRO A 434 -8.93 -13.43 4.19
C PRO A 434 -10.29 -13.06 4.78
N GLN A 435 -10.92 -13.96 5.56
CA GLN A 435 -12.17 -13.66 6.25
C GLN A 435 -11.94 -12.62 7.36
N ASP A 436 -10.92 -12.80 8.18
CA ASP A 436 -10.57 -11.83 9.24
C ASP A 436 -10.23 -10.45 8.64
N ILE A 437 -9.52 -10.41 7.51
CA ILE A 437 -9.18 -9.19 6.79
C ILE A 437 -10.45 -8.48 6.31
N HIS A 438 -11.40 -9.24 5.74
CA HIS A 438 -12.68 -8.72 5.30
C HIS A 438 -13.47 -8.11 6.46
N ASP A 439 -13.62 -8.83 7.54
CA ASP A 439 -14.43 -8.44 8.69
C ASP A 439 -13.80 -7.30 9.48
N ARG A 440 -12.48 -7.38 9.69
CA ARG A 440 -11.72 -6.38 10.46
C ARG A 440 -11.57 -5.04 9.73
N TYR A 441 -11.27 -5.07 8.42
CA TYR A 441 -10.91 -3.86 7.67
C TYR A 441 -11.98 -3.40 6.69
N ARG A 442 -13.06 -4.15 6.51
CA ARG A 442 -14.14 -3.83 5.57
C ARG A 442 -13.63 -3.56 4.14
N VAL A 443 -12.64 -4.30 3.68
CA VAL A 443 -12.15 -4.24 2.31
C VAL A 443 -12.92 -5.18 1.38
N LEU A 444 -12.97 -4.84 0.11
CA LEU A 444 -13.71 -5.62 -0.89
C LEU A 444 -13.17 -7.07 -0.93
N ASN A 445 -14.03 -8.04 -0.62
CA ASN A 445 -13.72 -9.48 -0.64
C ASN A 445 -12.42 -9.85 0.10
N GLY A 446 -12.06 -9.14 1.17
CA GLY A 446 -10.84 -9.42 1.93
C GLY A 446 -9.53 -9.07 1.20
N ALA A 447 -9.56 -8.33 0.10
CA ALA A 447 -8.38 -7.96 -0.67
C ALA A 447 -7.44 -7.04 0.14
N ILE A 448 -6.17 -7.44 0.30
CA ILE A 448 -5.18 -6.64 1.06
C ILE A 448 -4.84 -5.35 0.31
N TYR A 449 -4.73 -5.42 -1.00
CA TYR A 449 -4.21 -4.36 -1.86
C TYR A 449 -5.31 -3.63 -2.66
N GLY A 450 -6.58 -3.73 -2.25
CA GLY A 450 -7.70 -3.10 -2.95
C GLY A 450 -7.99 -3.77 -4.29
N LEU A 451 -7.81 -3.08 -5.41
CA LEU A 451 -8.10 -3.58 -6.74
C LEU A 451 -6.88 -4.14 -7.46
N ALA A 452 -7.03 -5.24 -8.20
CA ALA A 452 -5.98 -5.83 -9.00
C ALA A 452 -5.45 -4.85 -10.07
N SER A 453 -4.14 -4.94 -10.36
CA SER A 453 -3.47 -4.15 -11.41
C SER A 453 -3.29 -4.98 -12.68
N HIS A 454 -4.28 -5.80 -13.01
CA HIS A 454 -4.28 -6.61 -14.22
C HIS A 454 -4.77 -5.82 -15.44
N GLY A 455 -4.27 -6.20 -16.62
CA GLY A 455 -4.59 -5.56 -17.89
C GLY A 455 -3.42 -4.73 -18.43
N ARG A 456 -2.95 -5.14 -19.63
CA ARG A 456 -1.72 -4.62 -20.26
C ARG A 456 -1.74 -3.13 -20.58
N PHE A 457 -2.92 -2.52 -20.65
CA PHE A 457 -3.08 -1.10 -20.99
C PHE A 457 -3.62 -0.27 -19.82
N LEU A 458 -4.59 -0.79 -19.07
CA LEU A 458 -5.33 -0.03 -18.06
C LEU A 458 -5.13 -0.53 -16.62
N GLY A 459 -4.41 -1.64 -16.43
CA GLY A 459 -4.27 -2.27 -15.11
C GLY A 459 -3.62 -1.40 -14.03
N ALA A 460 -2.79 -0.44 -14.43
CA ALA A 460 -2.17 0.50 -13.49
C ALA A 460 -3.15 1.55 -12.94
N PHE A 461 -4.26 1.82 -13.64
CA PHE A 461 -5.21 2.85 -13.21
C PHE A 461 -6.17 2.32 -12.15
N LYS A 462 -6.31 3.07 -11.08
CA LYS A 462 -7.31 2.89 -10.03
C LYS A 462 -8.43 3.92 -10.19
N PRO A 463 -9.58 3.78 -9.49
CA PRO A 463 -10.57 4.84 -9.42
C PRO A 463 -9.92 6.18 -9.04
N GLY A 464 -10.27 7.25 -9.75
CA GLY A 464 -9.74 8.58 -9.46
C GLY A 464 -10.18 9.10 -8.08
N ASN A 465 -9.44 10.06 -7.56
CA ASN A 465 -9.69 10.59 -6.22
C ASN A 465 -10.94 11.48 -6.11
N ARG A 466 -11.56 11.89 -7.21
CA ARG A 466 -12.87 12.58 -7.22
C ARG A 466 -13.97 11.60 -7.63
N SER A 467 -15.04 11.52 -6.84
CA SER A 467 -16.21 10.71 -7.23
C SER A 467 -16.80 11.21 -8.55
N PRO A 468 -17.12 10.30 -9.48
CA PRO A 468 -17.79 10.69 -10.72
C PRO A 468 -19.30 10.96 -10.52
N ASP A 469 -19.86 10.53 -9.39
CA ASP A 469 -21.30 10.52 -9.15
C ASP A 469 -21.76 11.68 -8.24
N LEU A 470 -20.93 12.09 -7.28
CA LEU A 470 -21.29 13.13 -6.31
C LEU A 470 -20.22 14.22 -6.22
N LYS A 471 -20.67 15.49 -6.33
CA LYS A 471 -19.84 16.64 -5.96
C LYS A 471 -19.60 16.64 -4.45
N GLY A 472 -18.37 16.94 -4.04
CA GLY A 472 -17.98 16.95 -2.62
C GLY A 472 -17.63 15.58 -2.05
N LEU A 473 -17.63 14.52 -2.84
CA LEU A 473 -17.11 13.20 -2.44
C LEU A 473 -15.77 12.93 -3.10
N TYR A 474 -14.78 12.62 -2.27
CA TYR A 474 -13.42 12.26 -2.67
C TYR A 474 -13.06 10.87 -2.14
N LEU A 475 -12.17 10.16 -2.86
CA LEU A 475 -11.74 8.80 -2.56
C LEU A 475 -10.25 8.80 -2.23
N ALA A 476 -9.87 8.08 -1.19
CA ALA A 476 -8.48 7.91 -0.80
C ALA A 476 -8.21 6.48 -0.32
N GLY A 477 -6.99 5.98 -0.52
CA GLY A 477 -6.58 4.65 -0.05
C GLY A 477 -6.20 3.70 -1.15
N GLY A 478 -5.97 2.43 -0.82
CA GLY A 478 -5.42 1.42 -1.73
C GLY A 478 -6.32 1.04 -2.90
N ALA A 479 -7.64 1.25 -2.80
CA ALA A 479 -8.59 1.04 -3.89
C ALA A 479 -8.83 2.31 -4.74
N ALA A 480 -8.19 3.44 -4.41
CA ALA A 480 -8.21 4.69 -5.16
C ALA A 480 -6.81 5.00 -5.73
N HIS A 481 -6.74 5.94 -6.68
CA HIS A 481 -5.46 6.37 -7.25
C HIS A 481 -4.52 6.98 -6.18
N PRO A 482 -3.21 6.71 -6.20
CA PRO A 482 -2.46 5.88 -7.16
C PRO A 482 -2.52 4.37 -6.90
N GLY A 483 -2.99 3.92 -5.75
CA GLY A 483 -3.14 2.51 -5.43
C GLY A 483 -2.57 2.08 -4.08
N PRO A 484 -2.33 0.77 -3.88
CA PRO A 484 -1.84 0.22 -2.62
C PRO A 484 -0.34 0.45 -2.38
N GLY A 485 0.10 0.17 -1.15
CA GLY A 485 1.43 0.42 -0.60
C GLY A 485 1.44 1.63 0.32
N MET A 486 2.24 1.60 1.39
CA MET A 486 2.24 2.68 2.39
C MET A 486 2.45 4.07 1.77
N PRO A 487 3.48 4.31 0.93
CA PRO A 487 3.67 5.62 0.32
C PRO A 487 2.53 5.98 -0.65
N MET A 488 2.01 5.01 -1.40
CA MET A 488 0.94 5.26 -2.36
C MET A 488 -0.38 5.64 -1.68
N VAL A 489 -0.74 5.01 -0.56
CA VAL A 489 -1.96 5.38 0.17
C VAL A 489 -1.83 6.73 0.88
N LEU A 490 -0.63 7.08 1.38
CA LEU A 490 -0.35 8.43 1.90
C LEU A 490 -0.52 9.48 0.79
N MET A 491 0.06 9.23 -0.38
CA MET A 491 -0.09 10.08 -1.56
C MET A 491 -1.55 10.18 -2.01
N SER A 492 -2.31 9.07 -1.97
CA SER A 492 -3.75 9.04 -2.29
C SER A 492 -4.54 9.99 -1.39
N GLY A 493 -4.26 10.01 -0.08
CA GLY A 493 -4.85 10.94 0.87
C GLY A 493 -4.52 12.39 0.54
N TRP A 494 -3.25 12.66 0.27
CA TRP A 494 -2.78 13.98 -0.15
C TRP A 494 -3.46 14.45 -1.45
N ILE A 495 -3.54 13.59 -2.48
CA ILE A 495 -4.20 13.93 -3.76
C ILE A 495 -5.69 14.21 -3.56
N ALA A 496 -6.39 13.43 -2.73
CA ALA A 496 -7.79 13.66 -2.43
C ALA A 496 -8.01 15.04 -1.76
N ALA A 497 -7.15 15.37 -0.80
CA ALA A 497 -7.15 16.67 -0.11
C ALA A 497 -6.84 17.82 -1.07
N ASP A 498 -5.80 17.68 -1.89
CA ASP A 498 -5.39 18.68 -2.89
C ASP A 498 -6.49 18.90 -3.94
N THR A 499 -7.15 17.81 -4.37
CA THR A 499 -8.26 17.88 -5.33
C THR A 499 -9.46 18.62 -4.72
N LEU A 500 -9.81 18.37 -3.46
CA LEU A 500 -10.85 19.10 -2.75
C LEU A 500 -10.52 20.60 -2.65
N ASP A 501 -9.30 20.92 -2.28
CA ASP A 501 -8.84 22.31 -2.14
C ASP A 501 -8.89 23.06 -3.48
N ARG A 502 -8.43 22.44 -4.56
CA ARG A 502 -8.52 23.01 -5.93
C ARG A 502 -9.94 23.17 -6.46
N ASP A 503 -10.86 22.31 -6.03
CA ASP A 503 -12.29 22.43 -6.41
C ASP A 503 -12.94 23.68 -5.79
N GLY A 504 -12.42 24.20 -4.68
CA GLY A 504 -12.65 25.54 -4.16
C GLY A 504 -14.08 25.85 -3.66
N PHE A 505 -14.95 24.85 -3.48
CA PHE A 505 -16.33 25.08 -3.05
C PHE A 505 -16.55 24.94 -1.52
N VAL A 506 -15.54 24.47 -0.80
CA VAL A 506 -15.52 24.43 0.67
C VAL A 506 -14.71 25.61 1.18
N ALA A 507 -15.29 26.43 2.05
CA ALA A 507 -14.56 27.54 2.64
C ALA A 507 -13.52 27.05 3.66
N ARG A 508 -12.33 27.64 3.64
CA ARG A 508 -11.33 27.48 4.69
C ARG A 508 -11.82 28.21 5.95
N GLY A 509 -11.52 27.69 7.12
CA GLY A 509 -11.75 28.40 8.37
C GLY A 509 -10.95 29.71 8.43
N ASP A 510 -11.40 30.69 9.24
CA ASP A 510 -10.67 31.96 9.44
C ASP A 510 -9.29 31.65 10.04
N SER A 511 -8.25 31.61 9.20
CA SER A 511 -6.88 31.34 9.61
C SER A 511 -6.24 32.62 10.19
N ARG A 512 -6.22 32.73 11.50
CA ARG A 512 -5.17 33.54 12.15
C ARG A 512 -3.84 32.83 11.94
N GLY A 513 -3.09 33.22 10.90
CA GLY A 513 -1.77 32.67 10.57
C GLY A 513 -1.46 32.46 9.09
N ALA A 514 -2.29 32.90 8.15
CA ALA A 514 -2.05 32.75 6.71
C ALA A 514 -0.84 33.55 6.20
N ALA A 515 -0.49 34.65 6.84
CA ALA A 515 0.61 35.53 6.40
C ALA A 515 2.02 34.94 6.61
N GLU A 516 2.19 33.98 7.53
CA GLU A 516 3.49 33.30 7.73
C GLU A 516 3.70 32.10 6.80
N ARG A 517 2.68 31.64 6.11
CA ARG A 517 2.72 30.40 5.30
C ARG A 517 2.98 30.61 3.81
N GLU A 518 2.74 31.80 3.28
CA GLU A 518 3.10 32.13 1.87
C GLU A 518 4.63 32.12 1.66
N ALA A 519 5.41 32.46 2.69
CA ALA A 519 6.86 32.44 2.60
C ALA A 519 7.48 31.02 2.60
N VAL A 520 6.80 30.01 3.15
CA VAL A 520 7.28 28.62 3.22
C VAL A 520 6.86 27.80 1.99
N GLY A 521 5.77 28.20 1.31
CA GLY A 521 5.25 27.50 0.14
C GLY A 521 6.12 27.63 -1.13
N GLU A 522 6.89 28.71 -1.25
CA GLU A 522 7.78 28.93 -2.40
C GLU A 522 9.10 28.12 -2.27
N GLU A 523 9.60 27.87 -1.07
CA GLU A 523 10.80 27.04 -0.88
C GLU A 523 10.55 25.52 -1.02
N ALA A 524 9.34 25.04 -0.71
CA ALA A 524 9.00 23.62 -0.83
C ALA A 524 8.70 23.17 -2.28
N ALA A 525 8.58 24.10 -3.22
CA ALA A 525 8.37 23.80 -4.64
C ALA A 525 9.68 23.55 -5.41
N VAL A 526 10.85 23.73 -4.76
CA VAL A 526 12.19 23.60 -5.36
C VAL A 526 12.95 22.35 -4.86
N LEU A 527 12.40 21.62 -3.91
CA LEU A 527 12.89 20.30 -3.47
C LEU A 527 11.87 19.22 -3.89
#